data_d624d18ff217a184268d17d90399784f
#
_entry.id   d624d18ff217a184268d17d90399784f
#
_cell.length_a   1.000
_cell.length_b   1.000
_cell.length_c   1.000
_cell.angle_alpha   90.00
_cell.angle_beta   90.00
_cell.angle_gamma   90.00
#
_symmetry.space_group_name_H-M   'P 1'
#
loop_
_entity.id
_entity.type
_entity.pdbx_description
1 polymer ?
#
loop_
_entity_poly.entity_id
_entity_poly.type
_entity_poly.pdbx_seq_one_letter_code
_entity_poly.pdbx_strand_id
1 'polypeptide(L)'
;MTMMLSSCLTTGMGTASTANSTGNVLGSVLGSVLSNVLFGGAIFDQSGILGSWSYNAPRSAFTTEKTLTKAGGNSAVTNINSSLASNYSNIGINRSNTSFTFLADNKFSAKVNGIPFSGTYAYNAQNGEIALKTTTETIKGNVMRTAKGMGLMFDSTQMANILQKEGKVSNTAAVQAVSKLAKSADGARVGFELTK
;
A
#
# COMPACT_ATOMS: atom_id res chain seq x y z
N MET A 1 36.04 69.13 7.37
CA MET A 1 34.82 69.66 6.78
C MET A 1 33.87 68.52 6.46
N THR A 2 32.90 68.43 7.25
CA THR A 2 31.58 67.84 7.21
C THR A 2 31.40 66.40 6.74
N MET A 3 31.19 65.55 7.71
CA MET A 3 30.64 64.22 7.65
C MET A 3 29.20 64.20 7.15
N MET A 4 28.80 63.14 6.52
CA MET A 4 27.43 62.65 6.65
C MET A 4 27.48 61.11 6.67
N LEU A 5 27.17 60.58 7.83
CA LEU A 5 26.74 59.20 8.04
C LEU A 5 25.34 59.03 7.50
N SER A 6 25.09 57.98 6.77
CA SER A 6 23.75 57.52 6.46
C SER A 6 23.61 56.06 6.88
N SER A 7 23.01 55.91 8.04
CA SER A 7 22.53 54.62 8.55
C SER A 7 21.29 54.22 7.80
N CYS A 8 21.33 53.17 7.03
CA CYS A 8 20.14 52.48 6.57
C CYS A 8 19.85 51.29 7.52
N LEU A 9 18.98 51.54 8.44
CA LEU A 9 18.35 50.52 9.24
C LEU A 9 17.19 49.92 8.40
N THR A 10 17.44 48.84 7.74
CA THR A 10 16.36 48.05 7.13
C THR A 10 15.88 47.04 8.13
N THR A 11 14.85 47.44 8.88
CA THR A 11 14.01 46.52 9.64
C THR A 11 13.19 45.68 8.65
N GLY A 12 13.78 44.59 8.18
CA GLY A 12 13.07 43.59 7.45
C GLY A 12 12.40 42.64 8.44
N MET A 13 11.19 42.97 8.85
CA MET A 13 10.34 42.03 9.58
C MET A 13 9.92 40.92 8.60
N GLY A 14 10.69 39.85 8.54
CA GLY A 14 10.33 38.63 7.87
C GLY A 14 9.45 37.76 8.76
N THR A 15 8.26 38.16 9.03
CA THR A 15 7.25 37.35 9.74
C THR A 15 6.61 36.27 8.84
N ALA A 16 7.04 36.16 7.59
CA ALA A 16 6.52 35.18 6.67
C ALA A 16 7.14 33.77 6.79
N SER A 17 8.30 33.65 7.46
CA SER A 17 9.02 32.36 7.52
C SER A 17 8.47 31.38 8.55
N THR A 18 7.79 31.85 9.59
CA THR A 18 7.30 30.99 10.68
C THR A 18 5.99 30.28 10.31
N ALA A 19 5.16 30.91 9.49
CA ALA A 19 3.90 30.27 9.03
C ALA A 19 4.14 29.14 8.03
N ASN A 20 5.16 29.27 7.17
CA ASN A 20 5.49 28.22 6.21
C ASN A 20 6.16 26.99 6.84
N SER A 21 6.93 27.15 7.91
CA SER A 21 7.56 26.02 8.58
C SER A 21 6.56 25.16 9.34
N THR A 22 5.53 25.79 9.95
CA THR A 22 4.48 25.05 10.65
C THR A 22 3.58 24.29 9.67
N GLY A 23 3.26 24.89 8.53
CA GLY A 23 2.52 24.24 7.45
C GLY A 23 3.26 23.05 6.85
N ASN A 24 4.56 23.18 6.63
CA ASN A 24 5.39 22.10 6.10
C ASN A 24 5.58 20.95 7.09
N VAL A 25 5.71 21.23 8.38
CA VAL A 25 5.82 20.18 9.41
C VAL A 25 4.51 19.41 9.54
N LEU A 26 3.38 20.08 9.54
CA LEU A 26 2.07 19.42 9.55
C LEU A 26 1.83 18.64 8.27
N GLY A 27 2.20 19.19 7.11
CA GLY A 27 2.11 18.52 5.83
C GLY A 27 3.00 17.27 5.75
N SER A 28 4.23 17.34 6.27
CA SER A 28 5.14 16.19 6.26
C SER A 28 4.72 15.09 7.23
N VAL A 29 4.20 15.45 8.42
CA VAL A 29 3.70 14.48 9.38
C VAL A 29 2.42 13.81 8.87
N LEU A 30 1.47 14.58 8.35
CA LEU A 30 0.26 14.04 7.74
C LEU A 30 0.59 13.22 6.49
N GLY A 31 1.52 13.69 5.66
CA GLY A 31 1.99 12.95 4.49
C GLY A 31 2.60 11.59 4.84
N SER A 32 3.40 11.51 5.89
CA SER A 32 4.01 10.25 6.32
C SER A 32 3.00 9.26 6.92
N VAL A 33 1.97 9.74 7.60
CA VAL A 33 0.88 8.89 8.12
C VAL A 33 -0.03 8.44 6.98
N LEU A 34 -0.40 9.34 6.08
CA LEU A 34 -1.27 9.03 4.94
C LEU A 34 -0.59 8.09 3.94
N SER A 35 0.72 8.21 3.75
CA SER A 35 1.48 7.31 2.87
C SER A 35 1.43 5.84 3.30
N ASN A 36 1.16 5.58 4.57
CA ASN A 36 1.00 4.22 5.10
C ASN A 36 -0.42 3.63 4.88
N VAL A 37 -1.41 4.45 4.58
CA VAL A 37 -2.80 4.02 4.42
C VAL A 37 -3.43 4.41 3.08
N LEU A 38 -2.72 5.19 2.27
CA LEU A 38 -3.13 5.63 0.94
C LEU A 38 -2.19 5.08 -0.13
N PHE A 39 -2.74 4.75 -1.29
CA PHE A 39 -1.94 4.61 -2.50
C PHE A 39 -1.44 5.98 -2.95
N GLY A 40 -0.19 6.06 -3.36
CA GLY A 40 0.50 7.30 -3.67
C GLY A 40 1.43 7.77 -2.55
N GLY A 41 1.57 6.97 -1.49
CA GLY A 41 2.65 7.06 -0.53
C GLY A 41 4.00 6.68 -1.14
N ALA A 42 4.97 6.35 -0.30
CA ALA A 42 6.27 5.89 -0.79
C ALA A 42 6.10 4.61 -1.62
N ILE A 43 6.47 4.66 -2.88
CA ILE A 43 6.52 3.53 -3.79
C ILE A 43 7.96 3.05 -3.96
N PHE A 44 8.12 1.85 -4.47
CA PHE A 44 9.44 1.32 -4.79
C PHE A 44 9.88 1.82 -6.16
N ASP A 45 11.19 2.00 -6.35
CA ASP A 45 11.78 1.96 -7.66
C ASP A 45 11.68 0.54 -8.26
N GLN A 46 12.02 0.39 -9.54
CA GLN A 46 11.92 -0.90 -10.24
C GLN A 46 12.73 -1.99 -9.54
N SER A 47 13.89 -1.66 -8.98
CA SER A 47 14.77 -2.62 -8.29
C SER A 47 14.29 -2.95 -6.88
N GLY A 48 13.58 -2.05 -6.25
CA GLY A 48 13.14 -2.18 -4.87
C GLY A 48 12.14 -3.29 -4.63
N ILE A 49 11.32 -3.63 -5.65
CA ILE A 49 10.37 -4.75 -5.54
C ILE A 49 11.02 -6.12 -5.70
N LEU A 50 12.25 -6.20 -6.26
CA LEU A 50 12.91 -7.46 -6.54
C LEU A 50 13.23 -8.26 -5.27
N GLY A 51 13.20 -9.58 -5.42
CA GLY A 51 13.51 -10.54 -4.36
C GLY A 51 12.28 -11.27 -3.83
N SER A 52 12.49 -12.04 -2.77
CA SER A 52 11.44 -12.87 -2.17
C SER A 52 10.83 -12.17 -0.96
N TRP A 53 9.52 -12.16 -0.93
CA TRP A 53 8.69 -11.49 0.06
C TRP A 53 7.72 -12.47 0.69
N SER A 54 7.78 -12.63 2.00
CA SER A 54 6.90 -13.54 2.75
C SER A 54 5.78 -12.77 3.43
N TYR A 55 4.61 -13.38 3.53
CA TYR A 55 3.48 -12.80 4.25
C TYR A 55 3.83 -12.51 5.71
N ASN A 56 3.49 -11.31 6.16
CA ASN A 56 3.66 -10.88 7.54
C ASN A 56 2.32 -10.58 8.22
N ALA A 57 1.44 -9.86 7.54
CA ALA A 57 0.15 -9.45 8.08
C ALA A 57 -0.85 -9.15 6.95
N PRO A 58 -2.15 -9.13 7.22
CA PRO A 58 -3.11 -8.53 6.31
C PRO A 58 -2.91 -7.02 6.25
N ARG A 59 -3.26 -6.42 5.14
CA ARG A 59 -3.19 -4.98 4.97
C ARG A 59 -4.37 -4.45 4.18
N SER A 60 -4.84 -3.27 4.56
CA SER A 60 -5.75 -2.46 3.78
C SER A 60 -5.20 -1.05 3.55
N ALA A 61 -5.64 -0.43 2.46
CA ALA A 61 -5.32 0.94 2.11
C ALA A 61 -6.49 1.57 1.35
N PHE A 62 -6.46 2.89 1.17
CA PHE A 62 -7.45 3.64 0.42
C PHE A 62 -6.79 4.39 -0.74
N THR A 63 -7.51 4.54 -1.84
CA THR A 63 -6.98 5.20 -3.05
C THR A 63 -6.86 6.71 -2.90
N THR A 64 -7.66 7.33 -2.02
CA THR A 64 -7.62 8.77 -1.76
C THR A 64 -7.91 9.09 -0.31
N GLU A 65 -7.46 10.27 0.14
CA GLU A 65 -7.76 10.78 1.48
C GLU A 65 -9.27 10.99 1.69
N LYS A 66 -9.98 11.44 0.66
CA LYS A 66 -11.44 11.62 0.71
C LYS A 66 -12.16 10.30 0.99
N THR A 67 -11.75 9.21 0.35
CA THR A 67 -12.34 7.90 0.57
C THR A 67 -11.99 7.35 1.95
N LEU A 68 -10.76 7.56 2.42
CA LEU A 68 -10.33 7.20 3.77
C LEU A 68 -11.15 7.95 4.83
N THR A 69 -11.28 9.26 4.71
CA THR A 69 -12.04 10.11 5.66
C THR A 69 -13.52 9.70 5.67
N LYS A 70 -14.13 9.49 4.50
CA LYS A 70 -15.53 9.02 4.38
C LYS A 70 -15.75 7.67 5.07
N ALA A 71 -14.75 6.80 5.06
CA ALA A 71 -14.82 5.48 5.70
C ALA A 71 -14.60 5.52 7.23
N GLY A 72 -14.21 6.65 7.81
CA GLY A 72 -13.92 6.79 9.24
C GLY A 72 -12.43 6.90 9.57
N GLY A 73 -11.61 7.26 8.59
CA GLY A 73 -10.18 7.52 8.79
C GLY A 73 -9.38 6.27 9.15
N ASN A 74 -8.36 6.46 10.00
CA ASN A 74 -7.46 5.38 10.41
C ASN A 74 -8.17 4.25 11.19
N SER A 75 -9.28 4.55 11.88
CA SER A 75 -10.08 3.54 12.58
C SER A 75 -10.67 2.53 11.61
N ALA A 76 -11.11 2.96 10.41
CA ALA A 76 -11.60 2.06 9.37
C ALA A 76 -10.50 1.10 8.91
N VAL A 77 -9.27 1.61 8.68
CA VAL A 77 -8.12 0.76 8.29
C VAL A 77 -7.83 -0.29 9.37
N THR A 78 -7.82 0.11 10.64
CA THR A 78 -7.60 -0.81 11.76
C THR A 78 -8.66 -1.89 11.83
N ASN A 79 -9.94 -1.52 11.72
CA ASN A 79 -11.06 -2.46 11.75
C ASN A 79 -11.03 -3.43 10.56
N ILE A 80 -10.74 -2.94 9.36
CA ILE A 80 -10.59 -3.79 8.17
C ILE A 80 -9.43 -4.75 8.35
N ASN A 81 -8.26 -4.28 8.81
CA ASN A 81 -7.09 -5.14 9.01
C ASN A 81 -7.36 -6.23 10.08
N SER A 82 -8.04 -5.90 11.18
CA SER A 82 -8.41 -6.87 12.21
C SER A 82 -9.36 -7.94 11.66
N SER A 83 -10.36 -7.52 10.89
CA SER A 83 -11.30 -8.44 10.24
C SER A 83 -10.61 -9.31 9.17
N LEU A 84 -9.67 -8.74 8.41
CA LEU A 84 -8.85 -9.48 7.45
C LEU A 84 -7.97 -10.53 8.15
N ALA A 85 -7.38 -10.19 9.30
CA ALA A 85 -6.53 -11.11 10.06
C ALA A 85 -7.28 -12.38 10.44
N SER A 86 -8.50 -12.23 10.98
CA SER A 86 -9.36 -13.36 11.33
C SER A 86 -9.74 -14.19 10.10
N ASN A 87 -10.13 -13.54 9.00
CA ASN A 87 -10.55 -14.24 7.79
C ASN A 87 -9.37 -14.94 7.10
N TYR A 88 -8.18 -14.33 7.06
CA TYR A 88 -6.98 -14.95 6.49
C TYR A 88 -6.54 -16.17 7.30
N SER A 89 -6.60 -16.09 8.64
CA SER A 89 -6.37 -17.23 9.51
C SER A 89 -7.35 -18.37 9.23
N ASN A 90 -8.64 -18.06 9.08
CA ASN A 90 -9.69 -19.05 8.82
C ASN A 90 -9.52 -19.78 7.47
N ILE A 91 -8.92 -19.14 6.48
CA ILE A 91 -8.59 -19.77 5.19
C ILE A 91 -7.17 -20.33 5.13
N GLY A 92 -6.44 -20.27 6.23
CA GLY A 92 -5.12 -20.89 6.38
C GLY A 92 -3.94 -20.05 5.91
N ILE A 93 -4.14 -18.78 5.53
CA ILE A 93 -3.04 -17.89 5.09
C ILE A 93 -2.10 -17.59 6.26
N ASN A 94 -0.82 -17.88 6.07
CA ASN A 94 0.23 -17.62 7.03
C ASN A 94 1.59 -17.41 6.34
N ARG A 95 2.63 -17.06 7.12
CA ARG A 95 3.97 -16.76 6.62
C ARG A 95 4.64 -17.92 5.86
N SER A 96 4.39 -19.15 6.27
CA SER A 96 5.05 -20.34 5.70
C SER A 96 4.46 -20.74 4.35
N ASN A 97 3.22 -20.34 4.07
CA ASN A 97 2.49 -20.78 2.88
C ASN A 97 2.06 -19.66 1.93
N THR A 98 2.47 -18.42 2.21
CA THR A 98 2.10 -17.27 1.35
C THR A 98 3.33 -16.37 1.14
N SER A 99 3.74 -16.26 -0.12
CA SER A 99 4.94 -15.50 -0.54
C SER A 99 4.85 -15.08 -1.99
N PHE A 100 5.62 -14.04 -2.35
CA PHE A 100 5.78 -13.52 -3.70
C PHE A 100 7.27 -13.28 -3.96
N THR A 101 7.76 -13.69 -5.11
CA THR A 101 9.13 -13.45 -5.55
C THR A 101 9.09 -12.76 -6.91
N PHE A 102 9.77 -11.62 -7.02
CA PHE A 102 9.89 -10.84 -8.25
C PHE A 102 11.33 -10.88 -8.75
N LEU A 103 11.52 -11.24 -10.01
CA LEU A 103 12.82 -11.38 -10.66
C LEU A 103 13.09 -10.24 -11.64
N ALA A 104 14.36 -9.97 -11.92
CA ALA A 104 14.77 -8.85 -12.78
C ALA A 104 14.33 -9.03 -14.26
N ASP A 105 14.06 -10.26 -14.70
CA ASP A 105 13.57 -10.58 -16.03
C ASP A 105 12.05 -10.46 -16.20
N ASN A 106 11.40 -9.70 -15.30
CA ASN A 106 9.95 -9.49 -15.24
C ASN A 106 9.14 -10.78 -15.01
N LYS A 107 9.76 -11.82 -14.49
CA LYS A 107 9.06 -13.03 -14.05
C LYS A 107 8.75 -12.94 -12.56
N PHE A 108 7.64 -13.52 -12.18
CA PHE A 108 7.31 -13.72 -10.77
C PHE A 108 6.96 -15.17 -10.49
N SER A 109 7.20 -15.56 -9.25
CA SER A 109 6.63 -16.76 -8.67
C SER A 109 5.97 -16.39 -7.35
N ALA A 110 4.86 -17.02 -7.06
CA ALA A 110 4.11 -16.77 -5.84
C ALA A 110 3.53 -18.06 -5.29
N LYS A 111 3.21 -18.01 -4.01
CA LYS A 111 2.46 -19.05 -3.32
C LYS A 111 1.42 -18.37 -2.44
N VAL A 112 0.18 -18.76 -2.55
CA VAL A 112 -0.91 -18.29 -1.69
C VAL A 112 -1.62 -19.51 -1.13
N ASN A 113 -1.74 -19.56 0.19
CA ASN A 113 -2.31 -20.72 0.90
C ASN A 113 -1.66 -22.06 0.51
N GLY A 114 -0.34 -22.06 0.25
CA GLY A 114 0.41 -23.23 -0.14
C GLY A 114 0.37 -23.57 -1.63
N ILE A 115 -0.50 -22.96 -2.42
CA ILE A 115 -0.66 -23.23 -3.85
C ILE A 115 0.27 -22.32 -4.65
N PRO A 116 1.21 -22.88 -5.44
CA PRO A 116 2.13 -22.10 -6.27
C PRO A 116 1.45 -21.65 -7.57
N PHE A 117 1.78 -20.43 -7.99
CA PHE A 117 1.48 -19.89 -9.32
C PHE A 117 2.60 -18.96 -9.77
N SER A 118 2.70 -18.73 -11.07
CA SER A 118 3.79 -17.93 -11.62
C SER A 118 3.41 -17.32 -12.97
N GLY A 119 4.25 -16.44 -13.46
CA GLY A 119 4.05 -15.78 -14.73
C GLY A 119 5.01 -14.63 -14.94
N THR A 120 4.55 -13.62 -15.66
CA THR A 120 5.27 -12.36 -15.85
C THR A 120 4.59 -11.23 -15.12
N TYR A 121 5.34 -10.20 -14.77
CA TYR A 121 4.75 -8.99 -14.19
C TYR A 121 5.19 -7.74 -14.95
N ALA A 122 4.34 -6.71 -14.89
CA ALA A 122 4.67 -5.35 -15.26
C ALA A 122 4.47 -4.46 -14.03
N TYR A 123 5.45 -3.63 -13.71
CA TYR A 123 5.41 -2.72 -12.57
C TYR A 123 5.67 -1.29 -13.03
N ASN A 124 4.85 -0.36 -12.61
CA ASN A 124 5.03 1.06 -12.84
C ASN A 124 5.53 1.74 -11.56
N ALA A 125 6.82 2.07 -11.54
CA ALA A 125 7.48 2.70 -10.40
C ALA A 125 7.05 4.16 -10.15
N GLN A 126 6.24 4.77 -11.04
CA GLN A 126 5.73 6.13 -10.86
C GLN A 126 4.47 6.17 -10.00
N ASN A 127 3.62 5.15 -10.11
CA ASN A 127 2.33 5.10 -9.42
C ASN A 127 2.10 3.83 -8.58
N GLY A 128 3.08 2.90 -8.55
CA GLY A 128 3.01 1.67 -7.80
C GLY A 128 2.07 0.61 -8.38
N GLU A 129 1.52 0.81 -9.58
CA GLU A 129 0.67 -0.20 -10.21
C GLU A 129 1.47 -1.44 -10.60
N ILE A 130 0.92 -2.62 -10.35
CA ILE A 130 1.49 -3.89 -10.77
C ILE A 130 0.43 -4.73 -11.48
N ALA A 131 0.82 -5.41 -12.54
CA ALA A 131 0.01 -6.39 -13.25
C ALA A 131 0.74 -7.74 -13.22
N LEU A 132 0.13 -8.74 -12.61
CA LEU A 132 0.62 -10.11 -12.55
C LEU A 132 -0.11 -10.93 -13.62
N LYS A 133 0.60 -11.31 -14.69
CA LYS A 133 0.05 -12.10 -15.79
C LYS A 133 0.38 -13.57 -15.57
N THR A 134 -0.63 -14.36 -15.22
CA THR A 134 -0.56 -15.81 -15.12
C THR A 134 -0.93 -16.46 -16.47
N THR A 135 -1.02 -17.75 -16.52
CA THR A 135 -1.51 -18.49 -17.71
C THR A 135 -3.01 -18.31 -17.94
N THR A 136 -3.76 -17.97 -16.91
CA THR A 136 -5.23 -17.90 -16.93
C THR A 136 -5.77 -16.49 -16.99
N GLU A 137 -5.09 -15.52 -16.36
CA GLU A 137 -5.59 -14.15 -16.23
C GLU A 137 -4.48 -13.13 -15.97
N THR A 138 -4.87 -11.86 -15.98
CA THR A 138 -4.04 -10.75 -15.49
C THR A 138 -4.66 -10.15 -14.24
N ILE A 139 -3.93 -10.23 -13.15
CA ILE A 139 -4.34 -9.72 -11.83
C ILE A 139 -3.69 -8.34 -11.64
N LYS A 140 -4.50 -7.30 -11.51
CA LYS A 140 -4.04 -5.93 -11.30
C LYS A 140 -4.05 -5.58 -9.82
N GLY A 141 -3.00 -4.92 -9.37
CA GLY A 141 -2.86 -4.48 -7.99
C GLY A 141 -1.96 -3.26 -7.86
N ASN A 142 -1.65 -2.93 -6.64
CA ASN A 142 -0.74 -1.84 -6.29
C ASN A 142 0.29 -2.30 -5.27
N VAL A 143 1.50 -1.82 -5.44
CA VAL A 143 2.61 -2.02 -4.53
C VAL A 143 2.90 -0.70 -3.82
N MET A 144 3.08 -0.75 -2.52
CA MET A 144 3.48 0.40 -1.72
C MET A 144 4.56 -0.01 -0.72
N ARG A 145 5.43 0.93 -0.37
CA ARG A 145 6.41 0.74 0.70
C ARG A 145 5.71 0.84 2.05
N THR A 146 6.04 -0.04 2.97
CA THR A 146 5.56 -0.01 4.36
C THR A 146 6.73 0.08 5.32
N ALA A 147 6.47 0.35 6.59
CA ALA A 147 7.51 0.35 7.61
C ALA A 147 8.19 -1.02 7.79
N LYS A 148 7.51 -2.10 7.42
CA LYS A 148 8.03 -3.48 7.56
C LYS A 148 8.47 -4.11 6.24
N GLY A 149 8.18 -3.48 5.12
CA GLY A 149 8.54 -4.01 3.81
C GLY A 149 7.62 -3.54 2.70
N MET A 150 6.78 -4.41 2.16
CA MET A 150 5.94 -4.15 1.00
C MET A 150 4.47 -4.45 1.28
N GLY A 151 3.59 -3.52 0.94
CA GLY A 151 2.15 -3.77 0.82
C GLY A 151 1.82 -4.14 -0.63
N LEU A 152 1.24 -5.30 -0.85
CA LEU A 152 0.72 -5.74 -2.15
C LEU A 152 -0.80 -5.80 -2.05
N MET A 153 -1.49 -4.91 -2.77
CA MET A 153 -2.88 -4.55 -2.53
C MET A 153 -3.73 -4.76 -3.78
N PHE A 154 -4.97 -5.17 -3.58
CA PHE A 154 -5.91 -5.52 -4.63
C PHE A 154 -7.30 -4.96 -4.35
N ASP A 155 -8.08 -4.71 -5.38
CA ASP A 155 -9.52 -4.53 -5.20
C ASP A 155 -10.23 -5.85 -4.88
N SER A 156 -11.53 -5.78 -4.63
CA SER A 156 -12.31 -6.95 -4.22
C SER A 156 -12.32 -8.08 -5.25
N THR A 157 -12.34 -7.74 -6.54
CA THR A 157 -12.38 -8.72 -7.63
C THR A 157 -11.03 -9.40 -7.79
N GLN A 158 -9.96 -8.61 -7.82
CA GLN A 158 -8.60 -9.13 -7.95
C GLN A 158 -8.20 -9.97 -6.73
N MET A 159 -8.62 -9.54 -5.52
CA MET A 159 -8.38 -10.33 -4.31
C MET A 159 -9.13 -11.66 -4.32
N ALA A 160 -10.38 -11.67 -4.79
CA ALA A 160 -11.12 -12.90 -4.99
C ALA A 160 -10.44 -13.85 -5.99
N ASN A 161 -9.92 -13.31 -7.10
CA ASN A 161 -9.16 -14.09 -8.09
C ASN A 161 -7.91 -14.73 -7.45
N ILE A 162 -7.13 -13.96 -6.69
CA ILE A 162 -5.96 -14.50 -5.99
C ILE A 162 -6.34 -15.64 -5.04
N LEU A 163 -7.37 -15.45 -4.24
CA LEU A 163 -7.75 -16.46 -3.25
C LEU A 163 -8.39 -17.70 -3.91
N GLN A 164 -9.31 -17.52 -4.83
CA GLN A 164 -10.13 -18.61 -5.36
C GLN A 164 -9.47 -19.32 -6.53
N LYS A 165 -8.90 -18.59 -7.47
CA LYS A 165 -8.30 -19.18 -8.68
C LYS A 165 -6.86 -19.61 -8.43
N GLU A 166 -6.01 -18.70 -7.99
CA GLU A 166 -4.59 -18.98 -7.81
C GLU A 166 -4.33 -19.73 -6.49
N GLY A 167 -4.92 -19.30 -5.38
CA GLY A 167 -4.81 -19.96 -4.07
C GLY A 167 -5.72 -21.17 -3.89
N LYS A 168 -6.60 -21.44 -4.86
CA LYS A 168 -7.58 -22.54 -4.84
C LYS A 168 -8.38 -22.65 -3.54
N VAL A 169 -8.58 -21.51 -2.89
CA VAL A 169 -9.38 -21.44 -1.68
C VAL A 169 -10.85 -21.57 -2.06
N SER A 170 -11.55 -22.50 -1.47
CA SER A 170 -12.99 -22.69 -1.68
C SER A 170 -13.75 -21.39 -1.37
N ASN A 171 -14.89 -21.18 -2.05
CA ASN A 171 -15.76 -20.03 -1.81
C ASN A 171 -16.44 -20.13 -0.44
N THR A 172 -15.68 -19.93 0.61
CA THR A 172 -16.11 -19.99 2.00
C THR A 172 -16.66 -18.66 2.48
N ALA A 173 -17.35 -18.66 3.60
CA ALA A 173 -17.81 -17.44 4.27
C ALA A 173 -16.63 -16.45 4.53
N ALA A 174 -15.45 -16.98 4.85
CA ALA A 174 -14.25 -16.15 5.06
C ALA A 174 -13.76 -15.47 3.77
N VAL A 175 -13.74 -16.16 2.63
CA VAL A 175 -13.40 -15.55 1.32
C VAL A 175 -14.43 -14.48 0.93
N GLN A 176 -15.71 -14.76 1.14
CA GLN A 176 -16.78 -13.78 0.92
C GLN A 176 -16.62 -12.56 1.83
N ALA A 177 -16.25 -12.75 3.10
CA ALA A 177 -15.99 -11.68 4.03
C ALA A 177 -14.81 -10.79 3.58
N VAL A 178 -13.70 -11.37 3.11
CA VAL A 178 -12.57 -10.62 2.53
C VAL A 178 -13.04 -9.77 1.34
N SER A 179 -13.83 -10.34 0.43
CA SER A 179 -14.37 -9.62 -0.72
C SER A 179 -15.33 -8.50 -0.30
N LYS A 180 -16.15 -8.71 0.73
CA LYS A 180 -17.04 -7.69 1.29
C LYS A 180 -16.25 -6.55 1.93
N LEU A 181 -15.18 -6.85 2.66
CA LEU A 181 -14.31 -5.83 3.26
C LEU A 181 -13.69 -4.91 2.21
N ALA A 182 -13.23 -5.46 1.09
CA ALA A 182 -12.72 -4.66 -0.02
C ALA A 182 -13.80 -3.82 -0.73
N LYS A 183 -15.09 -4.19 -0.60
CA LYS A 183 -16.24 -3.44 -1.15
C LYS A 183 -16.85 -2.48 -0.13
N SER A 184 -16.53 -2.60 1.15
CA SER A 184 -17.23 -1.90 2.24
C SER A 184 -17.05 -0.38 2.20
N ALA A 185 -16.02 0.11 1.53
CA ALA A 185 -15.78 1.53 1.34
C ALA A 185 -15.21 1.80 -0.05
N ASP A 186 -15.69 2.88 -0.69
CA ASP A 186 -15.16 3.34 -1.97
C ASP A 186 -13.64 3.52 -1.88
N GLY A 187 -12.92 2.98 -2.87
CA GLY A 187 -11.48 3.09 -2.94
C GLY A 187 -10.71 2.24 -1.93
N ALA A 188 -11.37 1.38 -1.15
CA ALA A 188 -10.68 0.43 -0.30
C ALA A 188 -9.96 -0.63 -1.14
N ARG A 189 -8.76 -0.97 -0.70
CA ARG A 189 -7.92 -2.04 -1.25
C ARG A 189 -7.50 -2.93 -0.09
N VAL A 190 -7.45 -4.22 -0.34
CA VAL A 190 -7.03 -5.22 0.65
C VAL A 190 -5.94 -6.11 0.07
N GLY A 191 -5.11 -6.67 0.91
CA GLY A 191 -4.02 -7.50 0.44
C GLY A 191 -3.08 -7.94 1.56
N PHE A 192 -1.81 -7.99 1.22
CA PHE A 192 -0.76 -8.56 2.04
C PHE A 192 0.28 -7.51 2.42
N GLU A 193 0.65 -7.43 3.69
CA GLU A 193 1.93 -6.88 4.11
C GLU A 193 2.96 -7.99 4.03
N LEU A 194 4.02 -7.73 3.30
CA LEU A 194 5.08 -8.69 2.99
C LEU A 194 6.41 -8.19 3.53
N THR A 195 7.26 -9.09 4.00
CA THR A 195 8.62 -8.80 4.47
C THR A 195 9.63 -9.71 3.78
N LYS A 196 10.85 -9.23 3.61
CA LYS A 196 11.99 -10.05 3.18
C LYS A 196 12.44 -11.00 4.28
#